data_8ad3dfbf89e343d2be57b6a167372636
#
_entry.id   8ad3dfbf89e343d2be57b6a167372636
#
_cell.length_a   1.000
_cell.length_b   1.000
_cell.length_c   1.000
_cell.angle_alpha   90.00
_cell.angle_beta   90.00
_cell.angle_gamma   90.00
#
_symmetry.space_group_name_H-M   'P 1'
#
loop_
_entity.id
_entity.type
_entity.pdbx_description
1 polymer ?
#
loop_
_entity_poly.entity_id
_entity_poly.type
_entity_poly.pdbx_seq_one_letter_code
_entity_poly.pdbx_strand_id
1 'polypeptide(L)'
;MREAHGVLADMFARLLSIGGLSAQWRIYDGFAGEMPQKLDECDGYVISGSKCAVYEDHPWLPPLFSFIQKLHAAAAPPLAGICFGHQAIAQALGGKVEKSEKGWGVGRHSWHMNGKCEWIKAPPDELRLLVSHQDQVTTMPLGAEVLAASDFCPYSVFRMGRHIFCIQGHPEFSQAFVEALLDQRTEIIPPDVWRVAKNNVNDENDSKLCAQWLAEFFTGGQKRANL
;
A
#
# COMPACT_ATOMS: atom_id res chain seq x y z
N MET A 1 15.03 -13.46 5.89
CA MET A 1 14.29 -12.30 5.31
C MET A 1 14.92 -10.97 5.75
N ARG A 2 14.89 -10.59 7.03
CA ARG A 2 15.39 -9.29 7.52
C ARG A 2 16.89 -9.05 7.18
N GLU A 3 17.74 -10.05 7.37
CA GLU A 3 19.19 -9.95 7.07
C GLU A 3 19.50 -9.86 5.57
N ALA A 4 18.71 -10.53 4.73
CA ALA A 4 18.95 -10.57 3.28
C ALA A 4 18.32 -9.42 2.50
N HIS A 5 17.19 -8.85 2.98
CA HIS A 5 16.40 -7.87 2.23
C HIS A 5 16.16 -6.55 2.96
N GLY A 6 16.63 -6.42 4.21
CA GLY A 6 16.42 -5.25 5.06
C GLY A 6 15.02 -5.23 5.69
N VAL A 7 14.68 -4.12 6.31
CA VAL A 7 13.34 -3.89 6.89
C VAL A 7 12.45 -3.14 5.91
N LEU A 8 11.13 -3.24 6.08
CA LEU A 8 10.16 -2.56 5.19
C LEU A 8 10.42 -1.06 5.08
N ALA A 9 10.80 -0.41 6.18
CA ALA A 9 11.11 1.02 6.18
C ALA A 9 12.24 1.38 5.21
N ASP A 10 13.30 0.55 5.12
CA ASP A 10 14.41 0.78 4.18
C ASP A 10 13.95 0.57 2.73
N MET A 11 13.00 -0.34 2.49
CA MET A 11 12.43 -0.54 1.16
C MET A 11 11.63 0.68 0.72
N PHE A 12 10.81 1.28 1.61
CA PHE A 12 10.10 2.52 1.33
C PHE A 12 11.02 3.71 1.12
N ALA A 13 12.08 3.85 1.93
CA ALA A 13 13.06 4.91 1.77
C ALA A 13 13.74 4.83 0.40
N ARG A 14 14.13 3.63 -0.04
CA ARG A 14 14.68 3.40 -1.39
C ARG A 14 13.68 3.69 -2.48
N LEU A 15 12.46 3.17 -2.35
CA LEU A 15 11.38 3.39 -3.33
C LEU A 15 11.16 4.89 -3.57
N LEU A 16 10.95 5.65 -2.51
CA LEU A 16 10.65 7.08 -2.61
C LEU A 16 11.85 7.90 -3.10
N SER A 17 13.06 7.49 -2.76
CA SER A 17 14.29 8.07 -3.32
C SER A 17 14.38 7.85 -4.83
N ILE A 18 14.03 6.65 -5.33
CA ILE A 18 13.93 6.35 -6.78
C ILE A 18 12.88 7.24 -7.44
N GLY A 19 11.78 7.53 -6.76
CA GLY A 19 10.74 8.46 -7.19
C GLY A 19 11.14 9.94 -7.18
N GLY A 20 12.31 10.27 -6.62
CA GLY A 20 12.82 11.64 -6.52
C GLY A 20 12.47 12.34 -5.21
N LEU A 21 11.93 11.65 -4.22
CA LEU A 21 11.65 12.21 -2.89
C LEU A 21 12.84 12.00 -1.95
N SER A 22 13.47 13.11 -1.52
CA SER A 22 14.43 13.10 -0.43
C SER A 22 13.70 13.43 0.88
N ALA A 23 13.73 12.51 1.85
CA ALA A 23 13.02 12.66 3.12
C ALA A 23 13.86 12.13 4.29
N GLN A 24 13.64 12.70 5.48
CA GLN A 24 14.05 12.09 6.73
C GLN A 24 12.95 11.13 7.20
N TRP A 25 13.35 9.97 7.70
CA TRP A 25 12.43 8.91 8.09
C TRP A 25 12.33 8.80 9.61
N ARG A 26 11.10 8.74 10.09
CA ARG A 26 10.76 8.35 11.45
C ARG A 26 9.91 7.10 11.39
N ILE A 27 10.31 6.08 12.14
CA ILE A 27 9.62 4.78 12.15
C ILE A 27 8.85 4.67 13.47
N TYR A 28 7.60 4.25 13.37
CA TYR A 28 6.75 3.90 14.50
C TYR A 28 6.46 2.40 14.43
N ASP A 29 6.85 1.64 15.44
CA ASP A 29 6.51 0.22 15.55
C ASP A 29 5.10 0.06 16.11
N GLY A 30 4.12 -0.05 15.17
CA GLY A 30 2.72 -0.24 15.53
C GLY A 30 2.48 -1.49 16.39
N PHE A 31 3.23 -2.58 16.19
CA PHE A 31 3.12 -3.78 17.03
C PHE A 31 3.56 -3.53 18.47
N ALA A 32 4.51 -2.62 18.68
CA ALA A 32 4.93 -2.17 20.02
C ALA A 32 3.99 -1.09 20.59
N GLY A 33 2.95 -0.69 19.85
CA GLY A 33 2.02 0.37 20.24
C GLY A 33 2.56 1.79 20.02
N GLU A 34 3.64 1.93 19.25
CA GLU A 34 4.18 3.25 18.92
C GLU A 34 3.30 3.94 17.88
N MET A 35 2.88 5.17 18.18
CA MET A 35 2.05 6.01 17.32
C MET A 35 2.50 7.46 17.39
N PRO A 36 2.33 8.25 16.30
CA PRO A 36 2.51 9.68 16.36
C PRO A 36 1.61 10.31 17.44
N GLN A 37 2.17 11.22 18.23
CA GLN A 37 1.43 11.91 19.29
C GLN A 37 0.59 13.08 18.76
N LYS A 38 1.05 13.65 17.61
CA LYS A 38 0.36 14.73 16.89
C LYS A 38 0.29 14.37 15.41
N LEU A 39 -0.69 14.91 14.70
CA LEU A 39 -0.86 14.68 13.26
C LEU A 39 0.25 15.33 12.42
N ASP A 40 0.84 16.39 12.90
CA ASP A 40 1.86 17.22 12.24
C ASP A 40 3.30 16.91 12.67
N GLU A 41 3.54 15.75 13.30
CA GLU A 41 4.92 15.31 13.64
C GLU A 41 5.76 15.01 12.41
N CYS A 42 5.12 14.66 11.30
CA CYS A 42 5.75 14.39 10.02
C CYS A 42 4.96 15.10 8.89
N ASP A 43 5.67 15.42 7.80
CA ASP A 43 5.08 16.03 6.60
C ASP A 43 4.20 15.08 5.80
N GLY A 44 4.26 13.78 6.10
CA GLY A 44 3.44 12.72 5.50
C GLY A 44 3.66 11.38 6.18
N TYR A 45 2.77 10.45 5.94
CA TYR A 45 2.79 9.12 6.57
C TYR A 45 2.62 8.01 5.55
N VAL A 46 3.30 6.88 5.79
CA VAL A 46 3.09 5.63 5.06
C VAL A 46 2.71 4.54 6.06
N ILE A 47 1.58 3.87 5.84
CA ILE A 47 1.24 2.63 6.52
C ILE A 47 1.66 1.48 5.63
N SER A 48 2.61 0.68 6.11
CA SER A 48 3.21 -0.43 5.36
C SER A 48 2.31 -1.67 5.31
N GLY A 49 2.77 -2.69 4.59
CA GLY A 49 2.24 -4.04 4.66
C GLY A 49 2.44 -4.70 6.03
N SER A 50 1.56 -5.61 6.38
CA SER A 50 1.61 -6.47 7.56
C SER A 50 1.14 -7.88 7.19
N LYS A 51 1.51 -8.88 8.01
CA LYS A 51 0.96 -10.24 7.94
C LYS A 51 -0.31 -10.45 8.76
N CYS A 52 -0.73 -9.45 9.57
CA CYS A 52 -1.98 -9.47 10.31
C CYS A 52 -3.12 -8.98 9.42
N ALA A 53 -4.34 -9.43 9.69
CA ALA A 53 -5.53 -8.87 9.07
C ALA A 53 -6.04 -7.66 9.88
N VAL A 54 -6.70 -6.72 9.19
CA VAL A 54 -7.24 -5.51 9.83
C VAL A 54 -8.47 -5.76 10.70
N TYR A 55 -9.04 -6.95 10.63
CA TYR A 55 -10.20 -7.40 11.41
C TYR A 55 -9.83 -8.36 12.56
N GLU A 56 -8.53 -8.61 12.78
CA GLU A 56 -8.05 -9.37 13.95
C GLU A 56 -8.12 -8.53 15.23
N ASP A 57 -8.23 -9.18 16.38
CA ASP A 57 -8.26 -8.51 17.67
C ASP A 57 -6.85 -8.23 18.19
N HIS A 58 -6.25 -7.14 17.68
CA HIS A 58 -4.94 -6.67 18.13
C HIS A 58 -5.06 -5.31 18.84
N PRO A 59 -4.43 -5.12 20.03
CA PRO A 59 -4.55 -3.89 20.82
C PRO A 59 -3.99 -2.64 20.12
N TRP A 60 -3.16 -2.80 19.09
CA TRP A 60 -2.59 -1.70 18.31
C TRP A 60 -3.49 -1.24 17.13
N LEU A 61 -4.49 -2.02 16.73
CA LEU A 61 -5.40 -1.65 15.63
C LEU A 61 -6.31 -0.47 15.97
N PRO A 62 -7.02 -0.42 17.13
CA PRO A 62 -7.88 0.72 17.45
C PRO A 62 -7.15 2.06 17.50
N PRO A 63 -5.95 2.20 18.09
CA PRO A 63 -5.15 3.43 17.99
C PRO A 63 -4.78 3.80 16.54
N LEU A 64 -4.39 2.83 15.70
CA LEU A 64 -4.09 3.07 14.29
C LEU A 64 -5.32 3.59 13.54
N PHE A 65 -6.49 2.98 13.72
CA PHE A 65 -7.74 3.43 13.09
C PHE A 65 -8.12 4.83 13.55
N SER A 66 -8.00 5.13 14.84
CA SER A 66 -8.23 6.48 15.36
C SER A 66 -7.29 7.50 14.74
N PHE A 67 -6.02 7.16 14.54
CA PHE A 67 -5.04 8.03 13.87
C PHE A 67 -5.41 8.28 12.40
N ILE A 68 -5.79 7.24 11.65
CA ILE A 68 -6.25 7.35 10.26
C ILE A 68 -7.48 8.26 10.16
N GLN A 69 -8.47 8.07 11.04
CA GLN A 69 -9.69 8.88 11.07
C GLN A 69 -9.39 10.36 11.33
N LYS A 70 -8.49 10.66 12.27
CA LYS A 70 -8.07 12.02 12.59
C LYS A 70 -7.33 12.68 11.42
N LEU A 71 -6.41 11.94 10.74
CA LEU A 71 -5.73 12.43 9.54
C LEU A 71 -6.73 12.74 8.42
N HIS A 72 -7.68 11.83 8.20
CA HIS A 72 -8.71 12.04 7.18
C HIS A 72 -9.57 13.26 7.48
N ALA A 73 -10.03 13.43 8.72
CA ALA A 73 -10.84 14.57 9.14
C ALA A 73 -10.08 15.91 9.01
N ALA A 74 -8.79 15.92 9.27
CA ALA A 74 -7.94 17.09 9.11
C ALA A 74 -7.55 17.38 7.65
N ALA A 75 -7.71 16.40 6.75
CA ALA A 75 -7.29 16.42 5.34
C ALA A 75 -5.79 16.73 5.12
N ALA A 76 -4.97 16.59 6.14
CA ALA A 76 -3.51 16.81 6.12
C ALA A 76 -2.87 16.29 7.41
N PRO A 77 -1.60 15.84 7.41
CA PRO A 77 -0.72 15.63 6.24
C PRO A 77 -1.12 14.44 5.36
N PRO A 78 -0.49 14.27 4.17
CA PRO A 78 -0.80 13.18 3.26
C PRO A 78 -0.48 11.81 3.86
N LEU A 79 -1.35 10.84 3.58
CA LEU A 79 -1.27 9.46 4.06
C LEU A 79 -1.29 8.47 2.90
N ALA A 80 -0.23 7.68 2.74
CA ALA A 80 -0.21 6.55 1.82
C ALA A 80 -0.42 5.23 2.56
N GLY A 81 -1.21 4.33 1.98
CA GLY A 81 -1.44 2.97 2.48
C GLY A 81 -1.02 1.91 1.48
N ILE A 82 -0.16 0.96 1.90
CA ILE A 82 0.35 -0.10 1.04
C ILE A 82 -0.03 -1.46 1.63
N CYS A 83 -0.71 -2.29 0.84
CA CYS A 83 -1.19 -3.62 1.18
C CYS A 83 -2.05 -3.61 2.47
N PHE A 84 -1.52 -4.03 3.61
CA PHE A 84 -2.22 -3.88 4.89
C PHE A 84 -2.62 -2.42 5.14
N GLY A 85 -1.76 -1.45 4.86
CA GLY A 85 -2.07 -0.02 5.01
C GLY A 85 -3.23 0.44 4.12
N HIS A 86 -3.33 -0.06 2.89
CA HIS A 86 -4.48 0.14 2.00
C HIS A 86 -5.77 -0.39 2.64
N GLN A 87 -5.71 -1.59 3.22
CA GLN A 87 -6.83 -2.23 3.89
C GLN A 87 -7.21 -1.52 5.20
N ALA A 88 -6.21 -1.14 6.01
CA ALA A 88 -6.41 -0.44 7.28
C ALA A 88 -7.10 0.93 7.08
N ILE A 89 -6.70 1.67 6.04
CA ILE A 89 -7.33 2.94 5.69
C ILE A 89 -8.78 2.72 5.27
N ALA A 90 -9.04 1.74 4.39
CA ALA A 90 -10.40 1.43 3.98
C ALA A 90 -11.29 1.04 5.18
N GLN A 91 -10.80 0.14 6.04
CA GLN A 91 -11.53 -0.33 7.23
C GLN A 91 -11.80 0.80 8.22
N ALA A 92 -10.78 1.63 8.51
CA ALA A 92 -10.89 2.74 9.46
C ALA A 92 -11.90 3.82 9.02
N LEU A 93 -12.09 3.97 7.71
CA LEU A 93 -12.95 5.01 7.13
C LEU A 93 -14.35 4.50 6.72
N GLY A 94 -14.74 3.31 7.22
CA GLY A 94 -16.09 2.76 7.05
C GLY A 94 -16.25 1.84 5.85
N GLY A 95 -15.18 1.45 5.20
CA GLY A 95 -15.16 0.33 4.26
C GLY A 95 -15.15 -1.02 4.97
N LYS A 96 -15.04 -2.10 4.19
CA LYS A 96 -14.96 -3.47 4.70
C LYS A 96 -13.81 -4.22 4.06
N VAL A 97 -13.06 -4.96 4.86
CA VAL A 97 -11.99 -5.86 4.42
C VAL A 97 -12.33 -7.27 4.83
N GLU A 98 -12.15 -8.21 3.92
CA GLU A 98 -12.43 -9.62 4.15
C GLU A 98 -11.37 -10.49 3.48
N LYS A 99 -11.23 -11.71 3.97
CA LYS A 99 -10.47 -12.74 3.28
C LYS A 99 -11.14 -13.05 1.95
N SER A 100 -10.40 -12.91 0.85
CA SER A 100 -10.95 -13.09 -0.49
C SER A 100 -11.30 -14.54 -0.77
N GLU A 101 -12.52 -14.78 -1.27
CA GLU A 101 -12.94 -16.09 -1.78
C GLU A 101 -12.13 -16.53 -3.00
N LYS A 102 -11.48 -15.60 -3.69
CA LYS A 102 -10.58 -15.86 -4.82
C LYS A 102 -9.20 -16.36 -4.40
N GLY A 103 -8.95 -16.46 -3.09
CA GLY A 103 -7.72 -16.98 -2.53
C GLY A 103 -6.54 -16.01 -2.58
N TRP A 104 -5.34 -16.56 -2.77
CA TRP A 104 -4.09 -15.81 -2.72
C TRP A 104 -3.81 -15.03 -4.00
N GLY A 105 -3.51 -13.74 -3.84
CA GLY A 105 -2.84 -12.90 -4.83
C GLY A 105 -1.34 -12.88 -4.52
N VAL A 106 -0.53 -13.51 -5.36
CA VAL A 106 0.93 -13.59 -5.23
C VAL A 106 1.62 -13.48 -6.58
N GLY A 107 2.88 -13.05 -6.59
CA GLY A 107 3.62 -12.81 -7.82
C GLY A 107 3.30 -11.44 -8.43
N ARG A 108 3.33 -11.31 -9.75
CA ARG A 108 3.00 -10.09 -10.47
C ARG A 108 1.54 -10.10 -10.92
N HIS A 109 0.79 -9.09 -10.51
CA HIS A 109 -0.60 -8.84 -10.94
C HIS A 109 -0.69 -7.59 -11.81
N SER A 110 -1.72 -7.55 -12.68
CA SER A 110 -2.05 -6.41 -13.53
C SER A 110 -3.43 -5.87 -13.18
N TRP A 111 -3.58 -4.55 -13.22
CA TRP A 111 -4.84 -3.85 -12.96
C TRP A 111 -5.09 -2.80 -14.03
N HIS A 112 -6.30 -2.74 -14.56
CA HIS A 112 -6.70 -1.69 -15.49
C HIS A 112 -6.78 -0.36 -14.76
N MET A 113 -6.18 0.68 -15.35
CA MET A 113 -6.27 2.04 -14.84
C MET A 113 -7.61 2.66 -15.26
N ASN A 114 -8.45 2.98 -14.28
CA ASN A 114 -9.80 3.50 -14.49
C ASN A 114 -9.96 4.97 -14.09
N GLY A 115 -9.03 5.48 -13.30
CA GLY A 115 -9.11 6.82 -12.71
C GLY A 115 -7.90 7.68 -13.04
N LYS A 116 -8.06 8.98 -12.79
CA LYS A 116 -7.01 9.99 -12.95
C LYS A 116 -6.94 10.85 -11.69
N CYS A 117 -5.75 11.29 -11.35
CA CYS A 117 -5.54 12.26 -10.29
C CYS A 117 -4.28 13.09 -10.56
N GLU A 118 -4.07 14.12 -9.78
CA GLU A 118 -3.07 15.15 -10.05
C GLU A 118 -1.63 14.64 -10.02
N TRP A 119 -1.36 13.60 -9.22
CA TRP A 119 -0.04 12.98 -9.08
C TRP A 119 0.17 11.77 -10.00
N ILE A 120 -0.89 11.26 -10.63
CA ILE A 120 -0.80 10.20 -11.65
C ILE A 120 -0.75 10.85 -13.03
N LYS A 121 0.48 11.07 -13.50
CA LYS A 121 0.74 11.63 -14.83
C LYS A 121 0.98 10.49 -15.82
N ALA A 122 0.35 10.55 -17.00
CA ALA A 122 0.49 9.56 -18.08
C ALA A 122 0.37 8.10 -17.57
N PRO A 123 -0.78 7.70 -16.96
CA PRO A 123 -0.94 6.34 -16.50
C PRO A 123 -0.89 5.38 -17.69
N PRO A 124 -0.30 4.17 -17.54
CA PRO A 124 -0.43 3.10 -18.51
C PRO A 124 -1.88 2.61 -18.57
N ASP A 125 -2.25 1.83 -19.57
CA ASP A 125 -3.56 1.17 -19.60
C ASP A 125 -3.67 0.13 -18.48
N GLU A 126 -2.57 -0.54 -18.16
CA GLU A 126 -2.45 -1.51 -17.08
C GLU A 126 -1.29 -1.16 -16.16
N LEU A 127 -1.57 -1.17 -14.86
CA LEU A 127 -0.57 -1.08 -13.78
C LEU A 127 -0.18 -2.49 -13.32
N ARG A 128 1.10 -2.79 -13.32
CA ARG A 128 1.66 -4.11 -12.96
C ARG A 128 2.53 -3.99 -11.71
N LEU A 129 2.16 -4.68 -10.64
CA LEU A 129 2.92 -4.69 -9.40
C LEU A 129 3.05 -6.11 -8.83
N LEU A 130 4.05 -6.28 -7.98
CA LEU A 130 4.19 -7.46 -7.15
C LEU A 130 3.17 -7.40 -6.01
N VAL A 131 2.57 -8.55 -5.70
CA VAL A 131 1.56 -8.69 -4.65
C VAL A 131 1.84 -9.89 -3.76
N SER A 132 1.38 -9.83 -2.51
CA SER A 132 1.39 -10.95 -1.58
C SER A 132 0.32 -10.75 -0.51
N HIS A 133 -0.93 -11.03 -0.86
CA HIS A 133 -2.09 -10.86 0.01
C HIS A 133 -3.17 -11.91 -0.25
N GLN A 134 -4.03 -12.13 0.73
CA GLN A 134 -5.26 -12.89 0.61
C GLN A 134 -6.47 -12.04 0.94
N ASP A 135 -6.31 -11.10 1.89
CA ASP A 135 -7.36 -10.17 2.25
C ASP A 135 -7.49 -9.05 1.22
N GLN A 136 -8.72 -8.59 1.03
CA GLN A 136 -9.06 -7.52 0.08
C GLN A 136 -10.14 -6.61 0.67
N VAL A 137 -10.14 -5.35 0.24
CA VAL A 137 -11.27 -4.45 0.42
C VAL A 137 -12.45 -4.99 -0.39
N THR A 138 -13.58 -5.23 0.27
CA THR A 138 -14.83 -5.71 -0.35
C THR A 138 -15.91 -4.62 -0.42
N THR A 139 -15.79 -3.59 0.42
CA THR A 139 -16.65 -2.40 0.38
C THR A 139 -15.79 -1.17 0.54
N MET A 140 -15.92 -0.23 -0.38
CA MET A 140 -15.17 1.04 -0.34
C MET A 140 -15.76 2.00 0.69
N PRO A 141 -14.91 2.79 1.38
CA PRO A 141 -15.39 3.90 2.19
C PRO A 141 -16.09 4.96 1.33
N LEU A 142 -17.05 5.66 1.94
CA LEU A 142 -17.80 6.72 1.24
C LEU A 142 -16.85 7.84 0.80
N GLY A 143 -16.97 8.24 -0.47
CA GLY A 143 -16.13 9.29 -1.06
C GLY A 143 -14.76 8.82 -1.57
N ALA A 144 -14.47 7.52 -1.51
CA ALA A 144 -13.29 6.96 -2.13
C ALA A 144 -13.48 6.83 -3.66
N GLU A 145 -12.41 7.09 -4.40
CA GLU A 145 -12.36 6.99 -5.85
C GLU A 145 -11.39 5.88 -6.26
N VAL A 146 -11.87 4.89 -7.00
CA VAL A 146 -11.05 3.78 -7.52
C VAL A 146 -10.25 4.27 -8.72
N LEU A 147 -8.94 4.06 -8.68
CA LEU A 147 -7.99 4.46 -9.73
C LEU A 147 -7.52 3.28 -10.57
N ALA A 148 -7.44 2.08 -9.99
CA ALA A 148 -7.13 0.85 -10.71
C ALA A 148 -7.88 -0.34 -10.12
N ALA A 149 -8.23 -1.30 -10.99
CA ALA A 149 -9.01 -2.48 -10.64
C ALA A 149 -8.68 -3.67 -11.53
N SER A 150 -9.01 -4.87 -11.07
CA SER A 150 -9.10 -6.10 -11.87
C SER A 150 -10.24 -6.97 -11.36
N ASP A 151 -10.59 -8.00 -12.13
CA ASP A 151 -11.57 -8.99 -11.68
C ASP A 151 -11.12 -9.69 -10.39
N PHE A 152 -9.81 -9.88 -10.20
CA PHE A 152 -9.26 -10.46 -8.99
C PHE A 152 -9.34 -9.50 -7.79
N CYS A 153 -8.93 -8.24 -7.98
CA CYS A 153 -8.89 -7.21 -6.94
C CYS A 153 -9.61 -5.95 -7.43
N PRO A 154 -10.91 -5.78 -7.11
CA PRO A 154 -11.74 -4.69 -7.64
C PRO A 154 -11.32 -3.28 -7.17
N TYR A 155 -10.60 -3.21 -6.04
CA TYR A 155 -10.19 -1.95 -5.42
C TYR A 155 -8.68 -1.91 -5.20
N SER A 156 -7.92 -2.18 -6.29
CA SER A 156 -6.45 -2.33 -6.22
C SER A 156 -5.72 -1.05 -5.88
N VAL A 157 -6.20 0.08 -6.41
CA VAL A 157 -5.69 1.42 -6.13
C VAL A 157 -6.86 2.35 -5.93
N PHE A 158 -6.86 3.11 -4.83
CA PHE A 158 -7.88 4.14 -4.59
C PHE A 158 -7.28 5.38 -3.95
N ARG A 159 -8.03 6.48 -4.00
CA ARG A 159 -7.75 7.71 -3.27
C ARG A 159 -8.95 8.18 -2.46
N MET A 160 -8.73 9.02 -1.47
CA MET A 160 -9.77 9.82 -0.83
C MET A 160 -9.30 11.27 -0.74
N GLY A 161 -10.04 12.14 -1.42
CA GLY A 161 -9.63 13.54 -1.59
C GLY A 161 -8.23 13.64 -2.20
N ARG A 162 -7.43 14.56 -1.66
CA ARG A 162 -6.06 14.82 -2.13
C ARG A 162 -4.99 14.40 -1.10
N HIS A 163 -5.40 13.80 0.00
CA HIS A 163 -4.55 13.52 1.16
C HIS A 163 -4.43 12.01 1.48
N ILE A 164 -5.18 11.14 0.80
CA ILE A 164 -5.05 9.68 0.95
C ILE A 164 -4.82 9.03 -0.42
N PHE A 165 -3.80 8.17 -0.48
CA PHE A 165 -3.46 7.36 -1.65
C PHE A 165 -3.12 5.93 -1.24
N CYS A 166 -3.83 4.94 -1.77
CA CYS A 166 -3.80 3.56 -1.34
C CYS A 166 -3.54 2.61 -2.49
N ILE A 167 -2.62 1.65 -2.29
CA ILE A 167 -2.20 0.64 -3.28
C ILE A 167 -2.20 -0.73 -2.61
N GLN A 168 -2.93 -1.71 -3.15
CA GLN A 168 -2.96 -3.08 -2.63
C GLN A 168 -1.67 -3.85 -2.93
N GLY A 169 -0.98 -3.54 -4.01
CA GLY A 169 0.31 -4.13 -4.36
C GLY A 169 1.47 -3.48 -3.62
N HIS A 170 2.64 -4.01 -3.86
CA HIS A 170 3.88 -3.66 -3.20
C HIS A 170 4.89 -3.03 -4.18
N PRO A 171 4.84 -1.71 -4.42
CA PRO A 171 5.85 -1.07 -5.26
C PRO A 171 7.25 -1.10 -4.64
N GLU A 172 7.35 -1.28 -3.31
CA GLU A 172 8.62 -1.35 -2.57
C GLU A 172 9.31 -2.71 -2.65
N PHE A 173 8.61 -3.77 -3.06
CA PHE A 173 9.19 -5.11 -3.11
C PHE A 173 10.09 -5.31 -4.32
N SER A 174 11.27 -5.92 -4.09
CA SER A 174 12.06 -6.49 -5.17
C SER A 174 11.55 -7.88 -5.57
N GLN A 175 11.83 -8.29 -6.78
CA GLN A 175 11.55 -9.64 -7.28
C GLN A 175 12.15 -10.71 -6.35
N ALA A 176 13.43 -10.56 -5.98
CA ALA A 176 14.10 -11.48 -5.06
C ALA A 176 13.42 -11.57 -3.68
N PHE A 177 12.84 -10.46 -3.19
CA PHE A 177 12.09 -10.48 -1.94
C PHE A 177 10.81 -11.30 -2.07
N VAL A 178 10.05 -11.12 -3.15
CA VAL A 178 8.82 -11.88 -3.40
C VAL A 178 9.10 -13.36 -3.66
N GLU A 179 10.18 -13.69 -4.39
CA GLU A 179 10.62 -15.08 -4.54
C GLU A 179 10.87 -15.76 -3.19
N ALA A 180 11.62 -15.08 -2.30
CA ALA A 180 11.87 -15.59 -0.95
C ALA A 180 10.59 -15.72 -0.11
N LEU A 181 9.62 -14.81 -0.27
CA LEU A 181 8.29 -14.94 0.36
C LEU A 181 7.51 -16.15 -0.16
N LEU A 182 7.52 -16.38 -1.47
CA LEU A 182 6.87 -17.53 -2.11
C LEU A 182 7.45 -18.85 -1.58
N ASP A 183 8.79 -18.93 -1.47
CA ASP A 183 9.47 -20.13 -0.99
C ASP A 183 9.18 -20.40 0.51
N GLN A 184 8.96 -19.36 1.32
CA GLN A 184 8.56 -19.51 2.72
C GLN A 184 7.09 -19.88 2.92
N ARG A 185 6.25 -19.74 1.89
CA ARG A 185 4.78 -19.89 1.97
C ARG A 185 4.26 -21.06 1.14
N THR A 186 5.11 -21.99 0.73
CA THR A 186 4.75 -23.16 -0.08
C THR A 186 3.67 -24.03 0.57
N GLU A 187 3.60 -24.05 1.91
CA GLU A 187 2.63 -24.83 2.69
C GLU A 187 1.23 -24.21 2.72
N ILE A 188 1.13 -22.87 2.50
CA ILE A 188 -0.13 -22.12 2.67
C ILE A 188 -0.67 -21.57 1.35
N ILE A 189 0.17 -21.43 0.33
CA ILE A 189 -0.25 -21.01 -1.02
C ILE A 189 -0.54 -22.27 -1.84
N PRO A 190 -1.73 -22.38 -2.49
CA PRO A 190 -2.03 -23.51 -3.37
C PRO A 190 -0.94 -23.71 -4.42
N PRO A 191 -0.55 -24.98 -4.73
CA PRO A 191 0.59 -25.27 -5.61
C PRO A 191 0.48 -24.70 -7.04
N ASP A 192 -0.73 -24.62 -7.58
CA ASP A 192 -1.01 -24.03 -8.88
C ASP A 192 -0.82 -22.51 -8.87
N VAL A 193 -1.31 -21.83 -7.84
CA VAL A 193 -1.13 -20.38 -7.61
C VAL A 193 0.35 -20.06 -7.40
N TRP A 194 1.05 -20.85 -6.56
CA TRP A 194 2.48 -20.71 -6.32
C TRP A 194 3.28 -20.83 -7.63
N ARG A 195 2.97 -21.84 -8.48
CA ARG A 195 3.66 -22.04 -9.74
C ARG A 195 3.47 -20.86 -10.71
N VAL A 196 2.27 -20.35 -10.81
CA VAL A 196 1.99 -19.15 -11.64
C VAL A 196 2.79 -17.96 -11.14
N ALA A 197 2.82 -17.72 -9.83
CA ALA A 197 3.57 -16.63 -9.21
C ALA A 197 5.09 -16.75 -9.47
N LYS A 198 5.67 -17.94 -9.31
CA LYS A 198 7.09 -18.19 -9.59
C LYS A 198 7.45 -17.94 -11.05
N ASN A 199 6.54 -18.17 -11.98
CA ASN A 199 6.79 -17.95 -13.40
C ASN A 199 6.73 -16.48 -13.79
N ASN A 200 5.97 -15.63 -13.05
CA ASN A 200 5.75 -14.24 -13.41
C ASN A 200 6.43 -13.21 -12.48
N VAL A 201 7.00 -13.63 -11.35
CA VAL A 201 7.62 -12.72 -10.37
C VAL A 201 8.76 -11.90 -10.95
N ASN A 202 9.46 -12.43 -11.96
CA ASN A 202 10.60 -11.78 -12.62
C ASN A 202 10.20 -10.96 -13.87
N ASP A 203 8.93 -10.92 -14.22
CA ASP A 203 8.44 -10.07 -15.30
C ASP A 203 8.56 -8.59 -14.92
N GLU A 204 8.62 -7.72 -15.94
CA GLU A 204 8.64 -6.27 -15.74
C GLU A 204 7.42 -5.80 -14.95
N ASN A 205 7.65 -4.87 -14.04
CA ASN A 205 6.62 -4.25 -13.23
C ASN A 205 6.80 -2.72 -13.15
N ASP A 206 5.78 -2.04 -12.68
CA ASP A 206 5.68 -0.59 -12.69
C ASP A 206 6.05 0.05 -11.32
N SER A 207 6.89 -0.63 -10.49
CA SER A 207 7.37 -0.12 -9.18
C SER A 207 7.96 1.28 -9.29
N LYS A 208 8.76 1.53 -10.34
CA LYS A 208 9.42 2.82 -10.57
C LYS A 208 8.41 3.94 -10.87
N LEU A 209 7.35 3.62 -11.62
CA LEU A 209 6.26 4.54 -11.91
C LEU A 209 5.47 4.85 -10.61
N CYS A 210 5.17 3.84 -9.81
CA CYS A 210 4.53 4.05 -8.50
C CYS A 210 5.39 4.87 -7.54
N ALA A 211 6.72 4.70 -7.58
CA ALA A 211 7.63 5.52 -6.80
C ALA A 211 7.51 7.01 -7.16
N GLN A 212 7.42 7.33 -8.46
CA GLN A 212 7.20 8.70 -8.95
C GLN A 212 5.84 9.25 -8.51
N TRP A 213 4.77 8.45 -8.62
CA TRP A 213 3.43 8.86 -8.17
C TRP A 213 3.38 9.13 -6.66
N LEU A 214 4.00 8.28 -5.86
CA LEU A 214 4.08 8.48 -4.41
C LEU A 214 4.90 9.74 -4.06
N ALA A 215 6.02 9.97 -4.75
CA ALA A 215 6.82 11.19 -4.57
C ALA A 215 6.02 12.46 -4.93
N GLU A 216 5.31 12.47 -6.06
CA GLU A 216 4.43 13.57 -6.47
C GLU A 216 3.25 13.75 -5.50
N PHE A 217 2.67 12.66 -4.99
CA PHE A 217 1.62 12.70 -3.98
C PHE A 217 2.09 13.40 -2.71
N PHE A 218 3.25 13.05 -2.17
CA PHE A 218 3.79 13.67 -0.97
C PHE A 218 4.25 15.11 -1.19
N THR A 219 4.87 15.43 -2.32
CA THR A 219 5.35 16.79 -2.63
C THR A 219 4.25 17.73 -3.12
N GLY A 220 3.20 17.24 -3.75
CA GLY A 220 2.05 18.03 -4.19
C GLY A 220 1.28 18.70 -3.06
N GLY A 221 1.40 18.16 -1.82
CA GLY A 221 0.90 18.80 -0.60
C GLY A 221 1.71 20.02 -0.14
N GLN A 222 3.04 20.01 -0.31
CA GLN A 222 3.93 21.08 0.15
C GLN A 222 3.81 22.38 -0.67
N LYS A 223 3.48 22.29 -1.96
CA LYS A 223 3.26 23.50 -2.80
C LYS A 223 2.03 24.31 -2.42
N ARG A 224 1.22 23.86 -1.44
CA ARG A 224 -0.03 24.51 -1.04
C ARG A 224 0.03 25.28 0.27
N ALA A 225 1.05 25.03 1.09
CA ALA A 225 1.26 25.82 2.32
C ALA A 225 1.83 27.22 2.03
N ASN A 226 2.21 27.51 0.77
CA ASN A 226 2.80 28.78 0.32
C ASN A 226 1.92 29.55 -0.68
N LEU A 227 0.63 29.23 -0.77
CA LEU A 227 -0.40 29.98 -1.48
C LEU A 227 -1.51 30.43 -0.53
#